data_e3866c80f50711702daf94b68dbfadce
#
_entry.id   e3866c80f50711702daf94b68dbfadce
#
_cell.length_a   1.000
_cell.length_b   1.000
_cell.length_c   1.000
_cell.angle_alpha   90.00
_cell.angle_beta   90.00
_cell.angle_gamma   90.00
#
_symmetry.space_group_name_H-M   'P 1'
#
loop_
_entity.id
_entity.type
_entity.pdbx_description
1 polymer ?
#
loop_
_entity_poly.entity_id
_entity_poly.type
_entity_poly.pdbx_seq_one_letter_code
_entity_poly.pdbx_strand_id
1 'polypeptide(L)'
;MVERFSRQLILKNIGPKGQKKILLSKVLVVGIGGLGCPAAENLVRAGIGTIGLIDNDIVNLSNIHRQSLFNSKDVKKLKVSVAAKKLKEINPLTKIKTYKSRLTKKNIEDIIKNYEIIIDGSDNFKTKFLINDYCLKLKKKLITGAISKFDGHIFTFDFKDKKTASLKNFYQEKEISEDILNCEFE
;
A
#
# COMPACT_ATOMS: atom_id res chain seq x y z
N MET A 1 9.28 -8.82 -22.31
CA MET A 1 9.45 -8.97 -20.83
C MET A 1 10.90 -8.72 -20.40
N VAL A 2 11.88 -9.36 -21.05
CA VAL A 2 13.33 -9.21 -20.72
C VAL A 2 13.77 -7.75 -20.85
N GLU A 3 13.45 -7.06 -21.92
CA GLU A 3 13.81 -5.67 -22.18
C GLU A 3 13.33 -4.73 -21.05
N ARG A 4 12.06 -4.84 -20.65
CA ARG A 4 11.44 -3.98 -19.61
C ARG A 4 12.17 -4.05 -18.26
N PHE A 5 12.70 -5.21 -17.90
CA PHE A 5 13.35 -5.46 -16.61
C PHE A 5 14.86 -5.69 -16.74
N SER A 6 15.45 -5.36 -17.88
CA SER A 6 16.88 -5.61 -18.15
C SER A 6 17.79 -5.07 -17.06
N ARG A 7 17.53 -3.86 -16.56
CA ARG A 7 18.30 -3.22 -15.49
C ARG A 7 18.17 -3.92 -14.14
N GLN A 8 17.08 -4.62 -13.89
CA GLN A 8 16.90 -5.43 -12.67
C GLN A 8 17.56 -6.81 -12.83
N LEU A 9 17.48 -7.38 -14.03
CA LEU A 9 18.02 -8.71 -14.33
C LEU A 9 19.53 -8.78 -14.19
N ILE A 10 20.28 -7.68 -14.41
CA ILE A 10 21.72 -7.62 -14.26
C ILE A 10 22.19 -7.44 -12.81
N LEU A 11 21.27 -7.09 -11.88
CA LEU A 11 21.63 -6.89 -10.47
C LEU A 11 21.82 -8.24 -9.79
N LYS A 12 23.00 -8.44 -9.17
CA LYS A 12 23.39 -9.70 -8.51
C LYS A 12 22.34 -10.21 -7.51
N ASN A 13 21.70 -9.30 -6.76
CA ASN A 13 20.74 -9.65 -5.71
C ASN A 13 19.29 -9.82 -6.22
N ILE A 14 19.02 -9.46 -7.47
CA ILE A 14 17.70 -9.67 -8.10
C ILE A 14 17.82 -10.79 -9.15
N GLY A 15 18.48 -10.52 -10.26
CA GLY A 15 18.64 -11.47 -11.35
C GLY A 15 17.33 -12.05 -11.87
N PRO A 16 17.37 -13.05 -12.73
CA PRO A 16 16.16 -13.71 -13.26
C PRO A 16 15.30 -14.36 -12.17
N LYS A 17 15.93 -14.94 -11.14
CA LYS A 17 15.21 -15.59 -10.02
C LYS A 17 14.45 -14.57 -9.17
N GLY A 18 15.06 -13.45 -8.83
CA GLY A 18 14.41 -12.36 -8.09
C GLY A 18 13.28 -11.73 -8.88
N GLN A 19 13.50 -11.45 -10.17
CA GLN A 19 12.46 -10.91 -11.05
C GLN A 19 11.27 -11.85 -11.16
N LYS A 20 11.49 -13.17 -11.24
CA LYS A 20 10.41 -14.16 -11.22
C LYS A 20 9.60 -14.11 -9.92
N LYS A 21 10.27 -13.92 -8.77
CA LYS A 21 9.58 -13.75 -7.47
C LYS A 21 8.69 -12.50 -7.48
N ILE A 22 9.20 -11.36 -7.99
CA ILE A 22 8.42 -10.11 -8.11
C ILE A 22 7.19 -10.33 -8.99
N LEU A 23 7.34 -10.97 -10.15
CA LEU A 23 6.25 -11.28 -11.08
C LEU A 23 5.18 -12.22 -10.50
N LEU A 24 5.52 -13.05 -9.53
CA LEU A 24 4.59 -13.96 -8.87
C LEU A 24 3.95 -13.36 -7.60
N SER A 25 4.52 -12.27 -7.08
CA SER A 25 4.07 -11.68 -5.82
C SER A 25 2.71 -10.99 -5.95
N LYS A 26 1.96 -11.01 -4.84
CA LYS A 26 0.65 -10.38 -4.68
C LYS A 26 0.71 -9.38 -3.53
N VAL A 27 0.56 -8.11 -3.82
CA VAL A 27 0.65 -7.01 -2.85
C VAL A 27 -0.66 -6.25 -2.78
N LEU A 28 -1.13 -5.93 -1.58
CA LEU A 28 -2.24 -5.00 -1.34
C LEU A 28 -1.67 -3.66 -0.88
N VAL A 29 -2.11 -2.57 -1.49
CA VAL A 29 -1.84 -1.21 -1.03
C VAL A 29 -3.13 -0.64 -0.45
N VAL A 30 -3.08 -0.28 0.82
CA VAL A 30 -4.18 0.32 1.56
C VAL A 30 -3.95 1.83 1.65
N GLY A 31 -4.91 2.61 1.16
CA GLY A 31 -4.79 4.05 1.01
C GLY A 31 -3.98 4.45 -0.24
N ILE A 32 -4.63 5.12 -1.19
CA ILE A 32 -3.99 5.64 -2.42
C ILE A 32 -3.80 7.15 -2.27
N GLY A 33 -3.10 7.50 -1.21
CA GLY A 33 -2.71 8.85 -0.85
C GLY A 33 -1.26 9.17 -1.19
N GLY A 34 -0.64 10.07 -0.41
CA GLY A 34 0.75 10.50 -0.60
C GLY A 34 1.78 9.38 -0.49
N LEU A 35 1.54 8.38 0.37
CA LEU A 35 2.40 7.21 0.52
C LEU A 35 2.01 6.08 -0.46
N GLY A 36 0.72 5.86 -0.65
CA GLY A 36 0.23 4.76 -1.48
C GLY A 36 0.47 4.95 -2.96
N CYS A 37 0.38 6.18 -3.48
CA CYS A 37 0.64 6.49 -4.88
C CYS A 37 2.05 6.08 -5.31
N PRO A 38 3.14 6.60 -4.71
CA PRO A 38 4.49 6.24 -5.09
C PRO A 38 4.79 4.76 -4.82
N ALA A 39 4.25 4.16 -3.75
CA ALA A 39 4.41 2.75 -3.48
C ALA A 39 3.80 1.88 -4.59
N ALA A 40 2.54 2.13 -4.98
CA ALA A 40 1.86 1.40 -6.03
C ALA A 40 2.56 1.57 -7.39
N GLU A 41 2.95 2.80 -7.72
CA GLU A 41 3.65 3.13 -8.96
C GLU A 41 4.97 2.37 -9.08
N ASN A 42 5.83 2.43 -8.05
CA ASN A 42 7.14 1.77 -8.07
C ASN A 42 7.02 0.24 -8.09
N LEU A 43 6.04 -0.35 -7.39
CA LEU A 43 5.78 -1.78 -7.48
C LEU A 43 5.40 -2.22 -8.89
N VAL A 44 4.53 -1.46 -9.56
CA VAL A 44 4.11 -1.76 -10.94
C VAL A 44 5.27 -1.57 -11.92
N ARG A 45 6.10 -0.54 -11.74
CA ARG A 45 7.34 -0.34 -12.53
C ARG A 45 8.33 -1.48 -12.33
N ALA A 46 8.47 -1.98 -11.10
CA ALA A 46 9.32 -3.13 -10.78
C ALA A 46 8.79 -4.46 -11.33
N GLY A 47 7.55 -4.50 -11.79
CA GLY A 47 6.96 -5.69 -12.42
C GLY A 47 6.22 -6.60 -11.47
N ILE A 48 5.57 -6.05 -10.43
CA ILE A 48 4.71 -6.84 -9.55
C ILE A 48 3.62 -7.56 -10.36
N GLY A 49 3.37 -8.85 -10.07
CA GLY A 49 2.41 -9.63 -10.82
C GLY A 49 0.96 -9.26 -10.52
N THR A 50 0.63 -9.07 -9.25
CA THR A 50 -0.71 -8.68 -8.82
C THR A 50 -0.64 -7.59 -7.77
N ILE A 51 -1.39 -6.52 -7.99
CA ILE A 51 -1.57 -5.44 -7.02
C ILE A 51 -3.05 -5.24 -6.72
N GLY A 52 -3.40 -5.19 -5.42
CA GLY A 52 -4.69 -4.72 -4.94
C GLY A 52 -4.58 -3.27 -4.51
N LEU A 53 -5.57 -2.47 -4.81
CA LEU A 53 -5.67 -1.07 -4.40
C LEU A 53 -6.98 -0.90 -3.63
N ILE A 54 -6.92 -0.45 -2.38
CA ILE A 54 -8.12 -0.15 -1.59
C ILE A 54 -8.10 1.28 -1.11
N ASP A 55 -9.13 2.02 -1.47
CA ASP A 55 -9.40 3.39 -1.08
C ASP A 55 -10.86 3.72 -1.42
N ASN A 56 -11.52 4.52 -0.59
CA ASN A 56 -12.90 4.95 -0.81
C ASN A 56 -13.01 6.41 -1.28
N ASP A 57 -11.90 7.15 -1.29
CA ASP A 57 -11.89 8.58 -1.55
C ASP A 57 -11.94 8.92 -3.04
N ILE A 58 -12.28 10.18 -3.28
CA ILE A 58 -12.13 10.84 -4.57
C ILE A 58 -10.87 11.69 -4.62
N VAL A 59 -10.41 12.00 -5.82
CA VAL A 59 -9.29 12.92 -6.05
C VAL A 59 -9.75 14.35 -5.77
N ASN A 60 -9.05 15.04 -4.88
CA ASN A 60 -9.23 16.46 -4.59
C ASN A 60 -8.06 17.27 -5.15
N LEU A 61 -8.30 18.53 -5.50
CA LEU A 61 -7.26 19.42 -6.02
C LEU A 61 -6.09 19.57 -5.02
N SER A 62 -6.40 19.66 -3.73
CA SER A 62 -5.42 19.73 -2.63
C SER A 62 -4.55 18.48 -2.46
N ASN A 63 -4.88 17.39 -3.12
CA ASN A 63 -4.10 16.16 -3.05
C ASN A 63 -2.99 16.07 -4.10
N ILE A 64 -3.14 16.75 -5.22
CA ILE A 64 -2.32 16.57 -6.44
C ILE A 64 -0.84 16.86 -6.20
N HIS A 65 -0.53 17.83 -5.33
CA HIS A 65 0.86 18.22 -5.05
C HIS A 65 1.73 17.09 -4.47
N ARG A 66 1.11 16.02 -3.87
CA ARG A 66 1.83 14.90 -3.26
C ARG A 66 1.35 13.51 -3.70
N GLN A 67 0.23 13.40 -4.40
CA GLN A 67 -0.34 12.13 -4.87
C GLN A 67 -0.03 11.95 -6.36
N SER A 68 1.15 11.39 -6.67
CA SER A 68 1.78 11.37 -8.01
C SER A 68 0.94 10.72 -9.11
N LEU A 69 0.00 9.85 -8.76
CA LEU A 69 -0.88 9.18 -9.73
C LEU A 69 -2.04 10.07 -10.21
N PHE A 70 -2.21 11.29 -9.70
CA PHE A 70 -3.36 12.12 -10.03
C PHE A 70 -2.96 13.47 -10.64
N ASN A 71 -3.85 14.03 -11.45
CA ASN A 71 -3.73 15.36 -12.02
C ASN A 71 -5.09 16.09 -11.99
N SER A 72 -5.11 17.37 -12.42
CA SER A 72 -6.31 18.22 -12.35
C SER A 72 -7.53 17.66 -13.12
N LYS A 73 -7.31 16.86 -14.18
CA LYS A 73 -8.39 16.21 -14.94
C LYS A 73 -9.03 15.03 -14.19
N ASP A 74 -8.43 14.61 -13.09
CA ASP A 74 -8.90 13.48 -12.28
C ASP A 74 -9.73 13.89 -11.07
N VAL A 75 -9.84 15.19 -10.80
CA VAL A 75 -10.63 15.75 -9.68
C VAL A 75 -12.06 15.22 -9.71
N LYS A 76 -12.60 14.87 -8.55
CA LYS A 76 -13.92 14.24 -8.31
C LYS A 76 -14.06 12.79 -8.80
N LYS A 77 -13.00 12.16 -9.35
CA LYS A 77 -13.03 10.73 -9.69
C LYS A 77 -12.53 9.89 -8.52
N LEU A 78 -12.96 8.64 -8.43
CA LEU A 78 -12.48 7.69 -7.42
C LEU A 78 -10.99 7.42 -7.57
N LYS A 79 -10.22 7.59 -6.49
CA LYS A 79 -8.75 7.41 -6.47
C LYS A 79 -8.33 6.04 -7.02
N VAL A 80 -8.93 4.95 -6.55
CA VAL A 80 -8.59 3.59 -7.01
C VAL A 80 -8.86 3.37 -8.50
N SER A 81 -9.89 4.00 -9.06
CA SER A 81 -10.23 3.86 -10.47
C SER A 81 -9.21 4.58 -11.37
N VAL A 82 -8.83 5.80 -10.99
CA VAL A 82 -7.81 6.58 -11.70
C VAL A 82 -6.46 5.91 -11.59
N ALA A 83 -6.07 5.51 -10.37
CA ALA A 83 -4.81 4.82 -10.13
C ALA A 83 -4.70 3.53 -10.96
N ALA A 84 -5.74 2.70 -10.97
CA ALA A 84 -5.73 1.47 -11.74
C ALA A 84 -5.53 1.72 -13.24
N LYS A 85 -6.18 2.74 -13.81
CA LYS A 85 -5.99 3.12 -15.22
C LYS A 85 -4.54 3.50 -15.49
N LYS A 86 -3.96 4.43 -14.72
CA LYS A 86 -2.60 4.91 -14.92
C LYS A 86 -1.53 3.84 -14.68
N LEU A 87 -1.72 3.01 -13.66
CA LEU A 87 -0.82 1.89 -13.40
C LEU A 87 -0.86 0.85 -14.53
N LYS A 88 -2.02 0.67 -15.17
CA LYS A 88 -2.16 -0.21 -16.33
C LYS A 88 -1.45 0.33 -17.58
N GLU A 89 -1.41 1.65 -17.74
CA GLU A 89 -0.63 2.33 -18.78
C GLU A 89 0.88 2.15 -18.54
N ILE A 90 1.34 2.18 -17.26
CA ILE A 90 2.74 1.94 -16.91
C ILE A 90 3.15 0.50 -17.21
N ASN A 91 2.36 -0.48 -16.74
CA ASN A 91 2.65 -1.89 -17.00
C ASN A 91 1.37 -2.69 -17.27
N PRO A 92 1.05 -2.94 -18.54
CA PRO A 92 -0.16 -3.67 -18.93
C PRO A 92 -0.19 -5.14 -18.48
N LEU A 93 0.96 -5.72 -18.08
CA LEU A 93 1.04 -7.11 -17.61
C LEU A 93 0.60 -7.28 -16.15
N THR A 94 0.69 -6.23 -15.33
CA THR A 94 0.28 -6.30 -13.91
C THR A 94 -1.23 -6.52 -13.79
N LYS A 95 -1.64 -7.49 -12.99
CA LYS A 95 -3.04 -7.72 -12.63
C LYS A 95 -3.42 -6.74 -11.52
N ILE A 96 -4.37 -5.84 -11.78
CA ILE A 96 -4.81 -4.82 -10.83
C ILE A 96 -6.23 -5.16 -10.35
N LYS A 97 -6.42 -5.24 -9.02
CA LYS A 97 -7.72 -5.39 -8.37
C LYS A 97 -8.02 -4.12 -7.58
N THR A 98 -9.20 -3.56 -7.74
CA THR A 98 -9.63 -2.34 -7.02
C THR A 98 -10.75 -2.65 -6.06
N TYR A 99 -10.66 -2.08 -4.85
CA TYR A 99 -11.68 -2.13 -3.82
C TYR A 99 -12.10 -0.70 -3.50
N LYS A 100 -13.30 -0.33 -3.95
CA LYS A 100 -13.89 1.03 -3.80
C LYS A 100 -14.59 1.14 -2.44
N SER A 101 -13.87 0.86 -1.38
CA SER A 101 -14.43 0.81 -0.03
C SER A 101 -13.37 1.11 1.01
N ARG A 102 -13.82 1.57 2.17
CA ARG A 102 -12.97 1.65 3.36
C ARG A 102 -12.69 0.23 3.89
N LEU A 103 -11.49 0.02 4.42
CA LEU A 103 -11.14 -1.23 5.09
C LEU A 103 -11.79 -1.24 6.48
N THR A 104 -12.53 -2.31 6.78
CA THR A 104 -13.31 -2.46 8.02
C THR A 104 -13.20 -3.87 8.56
N LYS A 105 -13.58 -4.10 9.82
CA LYS A 105 -13.62 -5.44 10.42
C LYS A 105 -14.46 -6.45 9.61
N LYS A 106 -15.44 -5.96 8.83
CA LYS A 106 -16.34 -6.82 8.03
C LYS A 106 -15.70 -7.34 6.74
N ASN A 107 -14.76 -6.59 6.14
CA ASN A 107 -14.21 -6.91 4.81
C ASN A 107 -12.71 -7.21 4.81
N ILE A 108 -11.99 -6.84 5.87
CA ILE A 108 -10.53 -6.90 5.89
C ILE A 108 -9.99 -8.32 5.71
N GLU A 109 -10.56 -9.31 6.36
CA GLU A 109 -10.10 -10.69 6.30
C GLU A 109 -10.23 -11.27 4.89
N ASP A 110 -11.38 -11.04 4.25
CA ASP A 110 -11.65 -11.49 2.88
C ASP A 110 -10.76 -10.84 1.83
N ILE A 111 -10.33 -9.60 2.08
CA ILE A 111 -9.43 -8.88 1.19
C ILE A 111 -7.98 -9.32 1.43
N ILE A 112 -7.47 -9.21 2.67
CA ILE A 112 -6.07 -9.46 3.03
C ILE A 112 -5.64 -10.90 2.73
N LYS A 113 -6.50 -11.89 2.92
CA LYS A 113 -6.17 -13.31 2.69
C LYS A 113 -5.61 -13.58 1.28
N ASN A 114 -5.99 -12.78 0.29
CA ASN A 114 -5.59 -12.93 -1.11
C ASN A 114 -4.19 -12.39 -1.44
N TYR A 115 -3.52 -11.74 -0.48
CA TYR A 115 -2.23 -11.09 -0.67
C TYR A 115 -1.19 -11.64 0.30
N GLU A 116 0.08 -11.54 -0.08
CA GLU A 116 1.22 -11.98 0.72
C GLU A 116 1.81 -10.83 1.53
N ILE A 117 1.83 -9.66 0.93
CA ILE A 117 2.41 -8.43 1.47
C ILE A 117 1.32 -7.37 1.48
N ILE A 118 1.21 -6.68 2.60
CA ILE A 118 0.30 -5.56 2.78
C ILE A 118 1.13 -4.30 2.98
N ILE A 119 0.88 -3.28 2.17
CA ILE A 119 1.45 -1.94 2.34
C ILE A 119 0.36 -1.03 2.85
N ASP A 120 0.57 -0.50 4.03
CA ASP A 120 -0.32 0.44 4.69
C ASP A 120 0.19 1.86 4.50
N GLY A 121 -0.48 2.60 3.64
CA GLY A 121 -0.33 4.04 3.40
C GLY A 121 -1.52 4.84 3.92
N SER A 122 -2.31 4.28 4.85
CA SER A 122 -3.43 5.00 5.48
C SER A 122 -2.92 6.12 6.39
N ASP A 123 -3.74 7.11 6.61
CA ASP A 123 -3.44 8.34 7.35
C ASP A 123 -3.97 8.34 8.80
N ASN A 124 -4.64 7.26 9.23
CA ASN A 124 -5.20 7.17 10.57
C ASN A 124 -4.80 5.89 11.31
N PHE A 125 -4.53 6.01 12.59
CA PHE A 125 -4.06 4.91 13.44
C PHE A 125 -5.10 3.79 13.63
N LYS A 126 -6.39 4.11 13.61
CA LYS A 126 -7.46 3.12 13.69
C LYS A 126 -7.38 2.09 12.56
N THR A 127 -7.13 2.56 11.34
CA THR A 127 -6.92 1.69 10.17
C THR A 127 -5.60 0.94 10.29
N LYS A 128 -4.52 1.60 10.72
CA LYS A 128 -3.19 0.98 10.90
C LYS A 128 -3.24 -0.18 11.90
N PHE A 129 -3.85 0.00 13.07
CA PHE A 129 -4.01 -1.06 14.06
C PHE A 129 -4.89 -2.19 13.55
N LEU A 130 -5.97 -1.87 12.84
CA LEU A 130 -6.82 -2.88 12.22
C LEU A 130 -6.03 -3.75 11.22
N ILE A 131 -5.22 -3.13 10.37
CA ILE A 131 -4.37 -3.84 9.41
C ILE A 131 -3.34 -4.70 10.15
N ASN A 132 -2.66 -4.13 11.15
CA ASN A 132 -1.67 -4.84 11.96
C ASN A 132 -2.26 -6.12 12.57
N ASP A 133 -3.42 -6.01 13.23
CA ASP A 133 -4.06 -7.14 13.91
C ASP A 133 -4.44 -8.27 12.95
N TYR A 134 -4.97 -7.92 11.77
CA TYR A 134 -5.31 -8.92 10.76
C TYR A 134 -4.09 -9.48 10.02
N CYS A 135 -3.04 -8.69 9.82
CA CYS A 135 -1.77 -9.20 9.29
C CYS A 135 -1.12 -10.19 10.25
N LEU A 136 -1.15 -9.90 11.56
CA LEU A 136 -0.69 -10.81 12.60
C LEU A 136 -1.52 -12.11 12.61
N LYS A 137 -2.86 -12.01 12.65
CA LYS A 137 -3.78 -13.15 12.61
C LYS A 137 -3.54 -14.04 11.39
N LEU A 138 -3.36 -13.45 10.22
CA LEU A 138 -3.23 -14.14 8.94
C LEU A 138 -1.77 -14.42 8.53
N LYS A 139 -0.81 -14.14 9.42
CA LYS A 139 0.64 -14.33 9.21
C LYS A 139 1.14 -13.71 7.90
N LYS A 140 0.76 -12.45 7.65
CA LYS A 140 1.15 -11.68 6.46
C LYS A 140 2.40 -10.85 6.75
N LYS A 141 3.05 -10.36 5.67
CA LYS A 141 4.04 -9.31 5.78
C LYS A 141 3.33 -7.95 5.74
N LEU A 142 3.67 -7.09 6.67
CA LEU A 142 3.14 -5.72 6.74
C LEU A 142 4.28 -4.72 6.59
N ILE A 143 4.10 -3.77 5.69
CA ILE A 143 4.93 -2.57 5.61
C ILE A 143 3.98 -1.40 5.88
N THR A 144 4.21 -0.66 6.95
CA THR A 144 3.37 0.49 7.32
C THR A 144 4.20 1.75 7.36
N GLY A 145 3.71 2.81 6.74
CA GLY A 145 4.30 4.14 6.75
C GLY A 145 3.39 5.13 7.48
N ALA A 146 3.99 6.05 8.21
CA ALA A 146 3.32 7.18 8.83
C ALA A 146 4.17 8.44 8.64
N ILE A 147 3.52 9.57 8.35
CA ILE A 147 4.16 10.88 8.24
C ILE A 147 3.36 11.85 9.08
N SER A 148 4.05 12.63 9.90
CA SER A 148 3.49 13.75 10.66
C SER A 148 4.45 14.93 10.58
N LYS A 149 3.99 16.06 10.04
CA LYS A 149 4.80 17.26 9.84
C LYS A 149 6.08 16.94 9.03
N PHE A 150 7.26 16.97 9.67
CA PHE A 150 8.56 16.71 9.06
C PHE A 150 9.15 15.35 9.45
N ASP A 151 8.44 14.56 10.25
CA ASP A 151 8.86 13.26 10.73
C ASP A 151 8.14 12.15 9.98
N GLY A 152 8.84 11.05 9.70
CA GLY A 152 8.26 9.88 9.06
C GLY A 152 8.82 8.58 9.64
N HIS A 153 7.95 7.58 9.73
CA HIS A 153 8.31 6.25 10.19
C HIS A 153 7.90 5.21 9.17
N ILE A 154 8.77 4.23 8.94
CA ILE A 154 8.46 3.03 8.16
C ILE A 154 8.81 1.82 9.00
N PHE A 155 7.84 0.93 9.19
CA PHE A 155 8.03 -0.34 9.86
C PHE A 155 7.76 -1.49 8.90
N THR A 156 8.53 -2.56 9.04
CA THR A 156 8.32 -3.82 8.31
C THR A 156 8.19 -4.96 9.30
N PHE A 157 7.10 -5.70 9.21
CA PHE A 157 6.80 -6.85 10.05
C PHE A 157 6.62 -8.09 9.19
N ASP A 158 7.31 -9.19 9.51
CA ASP A 158 7.04 -10.51 8.94
C ASP A 158 6.35 -11.38 9.99
N PHE A 159 5.03 -11.36 10.02
CA PHE A 159 4.25 -12.09 11.01
C PHE A 159 4.24 -13.63 10.83
N LYS A 160 5.02 -14.16 9.89
CA LYS A 160 5.36 -15.58 9.86
C LYS A 160 6.41 -15.91 10.92
N ASP A 161 7.27 -14.97 11.26
CA ASP A 161 8.21 -15.09 12.36
C ASP A 161 7.49 -14.77 13.68
N LYS A 162 7.43 -15.74 14.59
CA LYS A 162 6.77 -15.61 15.90
C LYS A 162 7.45 -14.60 16.84
N LYS A 163 8.71 -14.22 16.56
CA LYS A 163 9.48 -13.25 17.34
C LYS A 163 9.31 -11.82 16.83
N THR A 164 8.62 -11.61 15.71
CA THR A 164 8.40 -10.28 15.15
C THR A 164 7.55 -9.43 16.09
N ALA A 165 8.03 -8.24 16.42
CA ALA A 165 7.24 -7.20 17.09
C ALA A 165 6.01 -6.82 16.24
N SER A 166 5.06 -6.12 16.84
CA SER A 166 3.89 -5.57 16.16
C SER A 166 3.87 -4.05 16.26
N LEU A 167 3.05 -3.38 15.48
CA LEU A 167 2.89 -1.93 15.56
C LEU A 167 2.52 -1.45 16.97
N LYS A 168 1.77 -2.27 17.73
CA LYS A 168 1.35 -1.99 19.12
C LYS A 168 2.50 -1.99 20.13
N ASN A 169 3.68 -2.50 19.78
CA ASN A 169 4.86 -2.40 20.60
C ASN A 169 5.55 -1.01 20.47
N PHE A 170 5.27 -0.28 19.40
CA PHE A 170 5.84 1.04 19.12
C PHE A 170 4.87 2.18 19.43
N TYR A 171 3.56 1.93 19.28
CA TYR A 171 2.50 2.89 19.53
C TYR A 171 1.48 2.29 20.51
N GLN A 172 1.33 2.90 21.66
CA GLN A 172 0.32 2.50 22.64
C GLN A 172 -1.03 3.09 22.24
N GLU A 173 -2.02 2.23 21.94
CA GLU A 173 -3.35 2.63 21.48
C GLU A 173 -4.05 3.61 22.45
N LYS A 174 -3.70 3.54 23.75
CA LYS A 174 -4.25 4.40 24.81
C LYS A 174 -3.59 5.79 24.88
N GLU A 175 -2.38 5.95 24.33
CA GLU A 175 -1.62 7.22 24.39
C GLU A 175 -1.81 8.07 23.14
N ILE A 176 -2.43 7.50 22.13
CA ILE A 176 -2.73 8.21 20.88
C ILE A 176 -4.02 8.98 21.12
N SER A 177 -3.91 10.30 21.35
CA SER A 177 -5.07 11.19 21.49
C SER A 177 -6.01 11.07 20.26
N GLU A 178 -7.31 11.31 20.46
CA GLU A 178 -8.30 11.24 19.37
C GLU A 178 -7.93 12.17 18.20
N ASP A 179 -7.26 13.28 18.45
CA ASP A 179 -6.74 14.22 17.44
C ASP A 179 -5.62 13.62 16.56
N ILE A 180 -4.82 12.69 17.11
CA ILE A 180 -3.80 11.97 16.36
C ILE A 180 -4.39 10.76 15.65
N LEU A 181 -5.49 10.19 16.19
CA LEU A 181 -6.21 9.08 15.57
C LEU A 181 -6.91 9.48 14.27
N ASN A 182 -7.31 10.74 14.19
CA ASN A 182 -7.96 11.34 13.03
C ASN A 182 -7.06 12.46 12.50
N CYS A 183 -6.02 12.14 11.71
CA CYS A 183 -5.29 13.14 10.94
C CYS A 183 -6.17 13.66 9.78
N GLU A 184 -7.36 14.15 10.09
CA GLU A 184 -8.13 15.02 9.23
C GLU A 184 -7.68 16.44 9.54
N PHE A 185 -6.69 16.92 8.80
CA PHE A 185 -6.43 18.35 8.73
C PHE A 185 -7.50 18.95 7.82
N GLU A 186 -8.32 19.84 8.40
CA GLU A 186 -9.13 20.81 7.68
C GLU A 186 -8.29 21.62 6.67
#